data_85b97a9f2e1947d2c52643e53c30139c
#
_entry.id   85b97a9f2e1947d2c52643e53c30139c
#
_cell.length_a   1.000
_cell.length_b   1.000
_cell.length_c   1.000
_cell.angle_alpha   90.00
_cell.angle_beta   90.00
_cell.angle_gamma   90.00
#
_symmetry.space_group_name_H-M   'P 1'
#
loop_
_entity.id
_entity.type
_entity.pdbx_description
1 polymer ?
#
loop_
_entity_poly.entity_id
_entity_poly.type
_entity_poly.pdbx_seq_one_letter_code
_entity_poly.pdbx_strand_id
1 'polypeptide(L)'
;MRSTEEGTEGNEVLEERHRLEGITRETAKGQTQGWRPLLPHLQRVNMAARDSGQTRFTALLHHVDVEALERAYKRQRRKASPGVDGVTVEEYGRNLEENLQGLNERVHSGRYWPKPVRRTYIPKADGGTRGLGVPTLEDKIVQGAVAEVLNAIYEADFAGFSYGFRPGRSPHGALESLRRGLMTRRVNWVLDVDIQSFYDSLDHEMILRMVAHRVADRRVLRLIGRWLKAGVLEGGEWKAVDAGTPQGAGISPLLANVVLHYIFDLWVHRWRQKCAKGQINICRYADDIVMGAEHEDDARVLLEALKERLAKFGLTLNEGKTQVIEFGRKGARRRAQAGLSRQRTFNFLGFTHYWGRTKKGKIVVKRKTQATRMTRKLKELRAELRRRWHETIGEQYTWLCQVLRGHYQYYGVIFNGRSLSRFLYLVHRMWFKAMKRRTRKNRLNWQKFNTLLKVYPLPKPRIHQSWYRIAD
;
A
#
# COMPACT_ATOMS: atom_id res chain seq x y z
N MET A 1 13.93 -9.63 39.41
CA MET A 1 14.72 -10.00 38.22
C MET A 1 13.92 -9.75 36.93
N ARG A 2 13.53 -8.49 36.62
CA ARG A 2 12.79 -8.11 35.38
C ARG A 2 13.45 -6.95 34.62
N SER A 3 14.64 -6.50 34.99
CA SER A 3 15.28 -5.29 34.45
C SER A 3 16.40 -5.54 33.42
N THR A 4 16.78 -6.79 33.13
CA THR A 4 17.91 -7.13 32.26
C THR A 4 17.53 -7.53 30.83
N GLU A 5 16.25 -7.87 30.57
CA GLU A 5 15.82 -8.23 29.21
C GLU A 5 15.46 -7.03 28.32
N GLU A 6 14.99 -5.92 28.92
CA GLU A 6 14.63 -4.70 28.16
C GLU A 6 15.84 -3.97 27.56
N GLY A 7 17.01 -4.08 28.19
CA GLY A 7 18.26 -3.49 27.68
C GLY A 7 18.82 -4.25 26.48
N THR A 8 18.58 -5.55 26.37
CA THR A 8 19.11 -6.40 25.31
C THR A 8 18.33 -6.23 23.99
N GLU A 9 17.02 -6.08 24.04
CA GLU A 9 16.19 -5.88 22.81
C GLU A 9 16.45 -4.50 22.15
N GLY A 10 16.67 -3.46 22.96
CA GLY A 10 17.05 -2.13 22.45
C GLY A 10 18.42 -2.14 21.74
N ASN A 11 19.38 -2.87 22.28
CA ASN A 11 20.72 -3.02 21.69
C ASN A 11 20.69 -3.92 20.44
N GLU A 12 19.90 -5.00 20.43
CA GLU A 12 19.76 -5.84 19.25
C GLU A 12 19.19 -5.08 18.05
N VAL A 13 18.18 -4.22 18.26
CA VAL A 13 17.59 -3.37 17.23
C VAL A 13 18.59 -2.35 16.68
N LEU A 14 19.48 -1.84 17.52
CA LEU A 14 20.52 -0.87 17.12
C LEU A 14 21.64 -1.54 16.32
N GLU A 15 22.09 -2.74 16.72
CA GLU A 15 23.08 -3.51 15.95
C GLU A 15 22.57 -3.97 14.58
N GLU A 16 21.27 -4.25 14.43
CA GLU A 16 20.66 -4.60 13.16
C GLU A 16 20.72 -3.47 12.13
N ARG A 17 20.73 -2.23 12.58
CA ARG A 17 20.83 -1.06 11.72
C ARG A 17 22.17 -0.92 11.02
N HIS A 18 23.26 -1.10 11.72
CA HIS A 18 24.62 -0.91 11.16
C HIS A 18 24.94 -1.83 9.98
N ARG A 19 24.31 -3.02 9.91
CA ARG A 19 24.55 -3.98 8.83
C ARG A 19 23.68 -3.75 7.57
N LEU A 20 22.61 -2.94 7.67
CA LEU A 20 21.77 -2.63 6.50
C LEU A 20 22.35 -1.56 5.58
N GLU A 21 23.34 -0.80 6.03
CA GLU A 21 23.98 0.27 5.25
C GLU A 21 24.57 -0.21 3.92
N GLY A 22 25.08 -1.44 3.87
CA GLY A 22 25.57 -2.05 2.64
C GLY A 22 24.50 -2.31 1.58
N ILE A 23 23.25 -2.56 2.00
CA ILE A 23 22.15 -2.97 1.09
C ILE A 23 21.44 -1.76 0.50
N THR A 24 21.35 -0.65 1.23
CA THR A 24 20.78 0.59 0.75
C THR A 24 21.63 1.23 -0.36
N ARG A 25 22.94 1.05 -0.34
CA ARG A 25 23.85 1.56 -1.37
C ARG A 25 23.77 0.83 -2.71
N GLU A 26 23.53 -0.46 -2.73
CA GLU A 26 23.41 -1.24 -3.98
C GLU A 26 22.06 -1.02 -4.70
N THR A 27 20.99 -0.71 -3.98
CA THR A 27 19.65 -0.49 -4.55
C THR A 27 19.37 0.95 -4.97
N ALA A 28 20.21 1.91 -4.60
CA ALA A 28 20.03 3.34 -4.90
C ALA A 28 20.25 3.71 -6.39
N LYS A 29 20.75 2.79 -7.22
CA LYS A 29 20.96 3.02 -8.66
C LYS A 29 19.73 2.73 -9.54
N GLY A 30 18.59 2.31 -8.98
CA GLY A 30 17.34 2.15 -9.71
C GLY A 30 16.49 3.40 -9.61
N GLN A 31 16.51 4.27 -10.62
CA GLN A 31 15.67 5.46 -10.71
C GLN A 31 14.19 5.08 -10.58
N THR A 32 13.53 5.66 -9.60
CA THR A 32 12.09 5.53 -9.37
C THR A 32 11.37 6.67 -10.08
N GLN A 33 10.60 6.36 -11.12
CA GLN A 33 9.69 7.31 -11.77
C GLN A 33 8.71 7.87 -10.73
N GLY A 34 8.69 9.20 -10.55
CA GLY A 34 7.74 9.90 -9.70
C GLY A 34 8.29 10.44 -8.37
N TRP A 35 9.59 10.35 -8.12
CA TRP A 35 10.20 10.96 -6.95
C TRP A 35 10.33 12.48 -7.15
N ARG A 36 9.60 13.26 -6.33
CA ARG A 36 9.88 14.68 -6.22
C ARG A 36 11.12 14.83 -5.35
N PRO A 37 12.12 15.62 -5.77
CA PRO A 37 13.30 15.87 -4.95
C PRO A 37 12.86 16.42 -3.59
N LEU A 38 13.50 15.94 -2.53
CA LEU A 38 13.30 16.50 -1.20
C LEU A 38 13.64 17.99 -1.23
N LEU A 39 12.89 18.78 -0.47
CA LEU A 39 13.20 20.19 -0.29
C LEU A 39 14.60 20.35 0.34
N PRO A 40 15.35 21.43 0.03
CA PRO A 40 16.73 21.57 0.48
C PRO A 40 16.94 21.37 1.97
N HIS A 41 16.05 21.89 2.82
CA HIS A 41 16.11 21.70 4.27
C HIS A 41 15.86 20.25 4.69
N LEU A 42 14.97 19.51 4.01
CA LEU A 42 14.72 18.09 4.24
C LEU A 42 15.80 17.19 3.63
N GLN A 43 16.51 17.64 2.60
CA GLN A 43 17.70 16.94 2.11
C GLN A 43 18.78 16.86 3.18
N ARG A 44 19.01 17.93 3.94
CA ARG A 44 19.97 17.92 5.07
C ARG A 44 19.56 16.90 6.14
N VAL A 45 18.27 16.84 6.50
CA VAL A 45 17.73 15.83 7.41
C VAL A 45 17.97 14.40 6.87
N ASN A 46 17.69 14.18 5.60
CA ASN A 46 17.90 12.87 4.96
C ASN A 46 19.38 12.48 4.89
N MET A 47 20.27 13.43 4.59
CA MET A 47 21.72 13.20 4.59
C MET A 47 22.19 12.79 6.00
N ALA A 48 21.87 13.57 7.04
CA ALA A 48 22.19 13.23 8.42
C ALA A 48 21.62 11.87 8.85
N ALA A 49 20.42 11.50 8.36
CA ALA A 49 19.83 10.20 8.63
C ALA A 49 20.61 9.06 7.96
N ARG A 50 21.17 9.29 6.76
CA ARG A 50 21.99 8.32 6.03
C ARG A 50 23.40 8.17 6.59
N ASP A 51 23.97 9.28 7.07
CA ASP A 51 25.34 9.29 7.60
C ASP A 51 25.44 8.44 8.87
N SER A 52 24.40 8.47 9.70
CA SER A 52 24.33 7.59 10.88
C SER A 52 22.92 7.10 11.15
N GLY A 53 22.75 5.78 11.12
CA GLY A 53 21.53 5.09 11.55
C GLY A 53 21.17 5.32 13.03
N GLN A 54 22.09 5.82 13.86
CA GLN A 54 21.86 6.11 15.28
C GLN A 54 21.47 7.56 15.55
N THR A 55 21.58 8.46 14.58
CA THR A 55 21.23 9.86 14.77
C THR A 55 19.78 9.99 15.23
N ARG A 56 19.58 10.62 16.39
CA ARG A 56 18.27 10.98 16.93
C ARG A 56 18.02 12.47 16.74
N PHE A 57 16.95 12.80 16.06
CA PHE A 57 16.60 14.17 15.70
C PHE A 57 15.82 14.86 16.82
N THR A 58 16.41 15.89 17.42
CA THR A 58 15.87 16.61 18.56
C THR A 58 15.01 17.82 18.20
N ALA A 59 15.18 18.36 17.00
CA ALA A 59 14.49 19.55 16.51
C ALA A 59 13.92 19.28 15.11
N LEU A 60 12.65 18.94 15.03
CA LEU A 60 11.97 18.60 13.79
C LEU A 60 10.74 19.48 13.52
N LEU A 61 10.11 19.98 14.61
CA LEU A 61 8.85 20.70 14.47
C LEU A 61 8.99 22.00 13.68
N HIS A 62 10.16 22.65 13.65
CA HIS A 62 10.38 23.87 12.88
C HIS A 62 10.31 23.65 11.35
N HIS A 63 10.41 22.40 10.87
CA HIS A 63 10.16 22.06 9.48
C HIS A 63 8.66 21.94 9.13
N VAL A 64 7.78 22.01 10.13
CA VAL A 64 6.34 22.05 9.97
C VAL A 64 5.91 23.53 10.03
N ASP A 65 6.32 24.29 9.05
CA ASP A 65 6.02 25.70 8.86
C ASP A 65 4.75 25.90 8.00
N VAL A 66 4.35 27.16 7.79
CA VAL A 66 3.17 27.51 6.99
C VAL A 66 3.28 26.96 5.57
N GLU A 67 4.47 26.98 4.96
CA GLU A 67 4.70 26.43 3.62
C GLU A 67 4.50 24.91 3.59
N ALA A 68 4.96 24.18 4.61
CA ALA A 68 4.76 22.74 4.72
C ALA A 68 3.26 22.40 4.87
N LEU A 69 2.52 23.19 5.67
CA LEU A 69 1.08 23.07 5.82
C LEU A 69 0.36 23.37 4.51
N GLU A 70 0.77 24.40 3.77
CA GLU A 70 0.20 24.74 2.47
C GLU A 70 0.44 23.62 1.45
N ARG A 71 1.65 23.07 1.39
CA ARG A 71 1.94 21.90 0.54
C ARG A 71 1.07 20.70 0.90
N ALA A 72 0.86 20.46 2.19
CA ALA A 72 0.00 19.38 2.67
C ALA A 72 -1.48 19.63 2.30
N TYR A 73 -1.96 20.87 2.39
CA TYR A 73 -3.28 21.27 1.92
C TYR A 73 -3.45 21.04 0.41
N LYS A 74 -2.51 21.52 -0.42
CA LYS A 74 -2.55 21.35 -1.89
C LYS A 74 -2.55 19.88 -2.35
N ARG A 75 -2.10 18.96 -1.50
CA ARG A 75 -2.17 17.50 -1.74
C ARG A 75 -3.54 16.89 -1.45
N GLN A 76 -4.44 17.63 -0.76
CA GLN A 76 -5.78 17.13 -0.48
C GLN A 76 -6.63 17.07 -1.75
N ARG A 77 -7.46 16.05 -1.86
CA ARG A 77 -8.43 15.96 -2.96
C ARG A 77 -9.55 16.98 -2.72
N ARG A 78 -9.87 17.82 -3.72
CA ARG A 78 -10.94 18.82 -3.60
C ARG A 78 -12.28 18.24 -3.09
N LYS A 79 -12.63 17.03 -3.54
CA LYS A 79 -13.84 16.29 -3.11
C LYS A 79 -13.56 15.27 -2.02
N ALA A 80 -12.57 15.50 -1.14
CA ALA A 80 -12.33 14.62 -0.01
C ALA A 80 -13.48 14.73 1.00
N SER A 81 -13.85 13.60 1.59
CA SER A 81 -14.87 13.59 2.66
C SER A 81 -14.42 14.43 3.85
N PRO A 82 -15.26 15.35 4.37
CA PRO A 82 -14.95 16.13 5.56
C PRO A 82 -14.89 15.25 6.81
N GLY A 83 -14.22 15.73 7.84
CA GLY A 83 -14.14 15.11 9.15
C GLY A 83 -15.44 15.28 9.95
N VAL A 84 -15.31 15.24 11.28
CA VAL A 84 -16.44 15.45 12.22
C VAL A 84 -16.94 16.89 12.24
N ASP A 85 -16.10 17.84 11.83
CA ASP A 85 -16.41 19.28 11.79
C ASP A 85 -17.13 19.70 10.51
N GLY A 86 -17.30 18.81 9.56
CA GLY A 86 -17.97 19.10 8.30
C GLY A 86 -17.17 19.99 7.32
N VAL A 87 -15.99 20.50 7.71
CA VAL A 87 -15.20 21.44 6.92
C VAL A 87 -14.67 20.79 5.65
N THR A 88 -15.00 21.35 4.50
CA THR A 88 -14.53 20.91 3.19
C THR A 88 -13.22 21.60 2.80
N VAL A 89 -12.50 21.01 1.83
CA VAL A 89 -11.27 21.62 1.28
C VAL A 89 -11.57 22.97 0.63
N GLU A 90 -12.73 23.11 0.00
CA GLU A 90 -13.13 24.35 -0.68
C GLU A 90 -13.45 25.47 0.31
N GLU A 91 -14.22 25.18 1.37
CA GLU A 91 -14.54 26.15 2.43
C GLU A 91 -13.29 26.64 3.15
N TYR A 92 -12.41 25.72 3.55
CA TYR A 92 -11.14 26.06 4.20
C TYR A 92 -10.24 26.92 3.31
N GLY A 93 -10.30 26.68 1.99
CA GLY A 93 -9.52 27.40 1.00
C GLY A 93 -9.95 28.86 0.78
N ARG A 94 -11.12 29.30 1.26
CA ARG A 94 -11.58 30.68 1.11
C ARG A 94 -10.71 31.67 1.88
N ASN A 95 -10.24 31.29 3.07
CA ASN A 95 -9.36 32.07 3.94
C ASN A 95 -8.08 31.29 4.23
N LEU A 96 -7.45 30.73 3.17
CA LEU A 96 -6.39 29.74 3.31
C LEU A 96 -5.20 30.27 4.12
N GLU A 97 -4.74 31.48 3.84
CA GLU A 97 -3.56 32.04 4.48
C GLU A 97 -3.77 32.21 5.99
N GLU A 98 -4.87 32.86 6.39
CA GLU A 98 -5.22 33.06 7.80
C GLU A 98 -5.42 31.74 8.54
N ASN A 99 -6.13 30.77 7.90
CA ASN A 99 -6.35 29.45 8.46
C ASN A 99 -5.03 28.70 8.69
N LEU A 100 -4.07 28.77 7.74
CA LEU A 100 -2.79 28.11 7.87
C LEU A 100 -1.87 28.80 8.89
N GLN A 101 -1.88 30.13 8.97
CA GLN A 101 -1.14 30.88 10.00
C GLN A 101 -1.65 30.51 11.39
N GLY A 102 -2.95 30.59 11.62
CA GLY A 102 -3.57 30.21 12.90
C GLY A 102 -3.35 28.74 13.26
N LEU A 103 -3.34 27.83 12.28
CA LEU A 103 -3.02 26.43 12.49
C LEU A 103 -1.56 26.24 12.89
N ASN A 104 -0.63 26.94 12.21
CA ASN A 104 0.79 26.91 12.52
C ASN A 104 1.07 27.40 13.95
N GLU A 105 0.47 28.51 14.36
CA GLU A 105 0.59 29.03 15.73
C GLU A 105 0.09 28.02 16.78
N ARG A 106 -1.06 27.38 16.54
CA ARG A 106 -1.59 26.35 17.45
C ARG A 106 -0.69 25.14 17.55
N VAL A 107 -0.09 24.71 16.44
CA VAL A 107 0.85 23.57 16.40
C VAL A 107 2.13 23.90 17.19
N HIS A 108 2.74 25.06 16.96
CA HIS A 108 3.99 25.46 17.59
C HIS A 108 3.84 25.83 19.06
N SER A 109 2.74 26.47 19.46
CA SER A 109 2.42 26.75 20.85
C SER A 109 1.94 25.54 21.66
N GLY A 110 1.73 24.38 21.02
CA GLY A 110 1.21 23.18 21.66
C GLY A 110 -0.31 23.22 21.93
N ARG A 111 -1.03 24.25 21.49
CA ARG A 111 -2.49 24.38 21.65
C ARG A 111 -3.29 23.57 20.63
N TYR A 112 -2.62 23.03 19.60
CA TYR A 112 -3.28 22.15 18.64
C TYR A 112 -3.69 20.82 19.27
N TRP A 113 -4.98 20.46 19.12
CA TRP A 113 -5.53 19.17 19.51
C TRP A 113 -6.32 18.55 18.35
N PRO A 114 -6.03 17.29 17.98
CA PRO A 114 -6.78 16.60 16.95
C PRO A 114 -8.21 16.33 17.41
N LYS A 115 -9.15 16.43 16.48
CA LYS A 115 -10.53 16.04 16.72
C LYS A 115 -10.71 14.53 16.52
N PRO A 116 -11.75 13.89 17.10
CA PRO A 116 -12.06 12.50 16.83
C PRO A 116 -12.23 12.23 15.33
N VAL A 117 -11.81 11.06 14.87
CA VAL A 117 -12.01 10.68 13.47
C VAL A 117 -13.45 10.22 13.25
N ARG A 118 -14.06 10.63 12.14
CA ARG A 118 -15.41 10.19 11.76
C ARG A 118 -15.34 8.78 11.18
N ARG A 119 -16.07 7.83 11.79
CA ARG A 119 -16.13 6.46 11.31
C ARG A 119 -16.96 6.34 10.03
N THR A 120 -16.41 5.64 9.05
CA THR A 120 -17.11 5.30 7.80
C THR A 120 -16.78 3.86 7.43
N TYR A 121 -17.75 3.09 6.98
CA TYR A 121 -17.54 1.69 6.63
C TYR A 121 -17.46 1.49 5.12
N ILE A 122 -16.48 0.70 4.69
CA ILE A 122 -16.37 0.24 3.31
C ILE A 122 -16.47 -1.29 3.25
N PRO A 123 -17.15 -1.86 2.23
CA PRO A 123 -17.28 -3.32 2.12
C PRO A 123 -15.95 -3.97 1.78
N LYS A 124 -15.62 -5.05 2.49
CA LYS A 124 -14.48 -5.93 2.17
C LYS A 124 -14.84 -6.90 1.04
N ALA A 125 -13.81 -7.57 0.50
CA ALA A 125 -13.99 -8.55 -0.57
C ALA A 125 -14.65 -9.86 -0.08
N ASP A 126 -14.54 -10.17 1.20
CA ASP A 126 -15.09 -11.33 1.88
C ASP A 126 -16.54 -11.14 2.37
N GLY A 127 -17.16 -10.00 2.08
CA GLY A 127 -18.51 -9.65 2.52
C GLY A 127 -18.56 -8.90 3.85
N GLY A 128 -17.46 -8.82 4.58
CA GLY A 128 -17.34 -8.01 5.80
C GLY A 128 -17.22 -6.52 5.50
N THR A 129 -17.13 -5.71 6.54
CA THR A 129 -16.90 -4.27 6.47
C THR A 129 -15.53 -3.91 7.04
N ARG A 130 -14.94 -2.82 6.53
CA ARG A 130 -13.74 -2.21 7.08
C ARG A 130 -14.08 -0.82 7.55
N GLY A 131 -13.84 -0.53 8.83
CA GLY A 131 -13.99 0.81 9.37
C GLY A 131 -12.83 1.71 8.91
N LEU A 132 -13.17 2.84 8.33
CA LEU A 132 -12.22 3.91 8.03
C LEU A 132 -12.47 5.07 8.99
N GLY A 133 -11.40 5.66 9.53
CA GLY A 133 -11.45 6.92 10.25
C GLY A 133 -11.16 8.08 9.30
N VAL A 134 -12.08 9.01 9.18
CA VAL A 134 -11.90 10.23 8.39
C VAL A 134 -11.53 11.38 9.33
N PRO A 135 -10.24 11.82 9.39
CA PRO A 135 -9.82 12.95 10.18
C PRO A 135 -10.37 14.26 9.63
N THR A 136 -10.36 15.31 10.43
CA THR A 136 -10.66 16.68 9.98
C THR A 136 -9.66 17.14 8.93
N LEU A 137 -9.97 18.22 8.24
CA LEU A 137 -9.05 18.72 7.21
C LEU A 137 -7.74 19.24 7.84
N GLU A 138 -7.83 19.96 8.97
CA GLU A 138 -6.63 20.43 9.68
C GLU A 138 -5.74 19.27 10.14
N ASP A 139 -6.36 18.20 10.68
CA ASP A 139 -5.60 17.01 11.06
C ASP A 139 -4.88 16.37 9.85
N LYS A 140 -5.55 16.29 8.69
CA LYS A 140 -4.93 15.80 7.46
C LYS A 140 -3.74 16.67 7.01
N ILE A 141 -3.87 17.99 7.18
CA ILE A 141 -2.82 18.95 6.81
C ILE A 141 -1.61 18.78 7.73
N VAL A 142 -1.80 18.82 9.06
CA VAL A 142 -0.69 18.68 10.02
C VAL A 142 -0.03 17.32 9.91
N GLN A 143 -0.82 16.23 9.83
CA GLN A 143 -0.29 14.88 9.62
C GLN A 143 0.50 14.78 8.32
N GLY A 144 0.05 15.44 7.25
CA GLY A 144 0.75 15.45 5.95
C GLY A 144 2.09 16.18 6.01
N ALA A 145 2.18 17.30 6.74
CA ALA A 145 3.40 18.06 6.93
C ALA A 145 4.41 17.28 7.81
N VAL A 146 3.95 16.71 8.94
CA VAL A 146 4.80 15.87 9.80
C VAL A 146 5.28 14.62 9.07
N ALA A 147 4.41 13.98 8.27
CA ALA A 147 4.79 12.81 7.47
C ALA A 147 5.88 13.14 6.44
N GLU A 148 5.89 14.35 5.86
CA GLU A 148 6.94 14.82 4.95
C GLU A 148 8.31 14.85 5.65
N VAL A 149 8.36 15.38 6.86
CA VAL A 149 9.58 15.43 7.69
C VAL A 149 10.05 14.03 8.09
N LEU A 150 9.13 13.19 8.58
CA LEU A 150 9.46 11.83 8.99
C LEU A 150 9.91 10.95 7.81
N ASN A 151 9.32 11.14 6.62
CA ASN A 151 9.78 10.44 5.41
C ASN A 151 11.24 10.81 5.07
N ALA A 152 11.68 12.05 5.29
CA ALA A 152 13.08 12.42 5.07
C ALA A 152 14.04 11.59 5.95
N ILE A 153 13.62 11.20 7.15
CA ILE A 153 14.39 10.36 8.06
C ILE A 153 14.30 8.88 7.65
N TYR A 154 13.08 8.34 7.60
CA TYR A 154 12.87 6.89 7.47
C TYR A 154 13.14 6.33 6.07
N GLU A 155 13.11 7.15 5.00
CA GLU A 155 13.55 6.70 3.67
C GLU A 155 15.05 6.36 3.61
N ALA A 156 15.84 6.84 4.57
CA ALA A 156 17.22 6.40 4.75
C ALA A 156 17.33 5.00 5.37
N ASP A 157 16.36 4.65 6.23
CA ASP A 157 16.36 3.41 7.00
C ASP A 157 15.65 2.24 6.31
N PHE A 158 14.54 2.53 5.61
CA PHE A 158 13.66 1.50 5.09
C PHE A 158 14.35 0.54 4.10
N ALA A 159 14.14 -0.75 4.31
CA ALA A 159 14.68 -1.81 3.46
C ALA A 159 14.27 -1.66 1.99
N GLY A 160 15.18 -2.04 1.07
CA GLY A 160 14.94 -1.96 -0.38
C GLY A 160 13.79 -2.83 -0.88
N PHE A 161 13.40 -3.87 -0.16
CA PHE A 161 12.30 -4.76 -0.47
C PHE A 161 10.93 -4.29 0.07
N SER A 162 10.87 -3.18 0.80
CA SER A 162 9.65 -2.52 1.29
C SER A 162 9.16 -1.47 0.29
N TYR A 163 7.90 -1.52 -0.13
CA TYR A 163 7.34 -0.70 -1.21
C TYR A 163 6.12 0.13 -0.82
N GLY A 164 5.27 -0.37 0.08
CA GLY A 164 3.97 0.24 0.37
C GLY A 164 4.07 1.63 0.98
N PHE A 165 3.28 2.58 0.48
CA PHE A 165 3.14 3.94 0.99
C PHE A 165 4.43 4.75 1.14
N ARG A 166 5.46 4.41 0.39
CA ARG A 166 6.75 5.10 0.39
C ARG A 166 6.88 6.04 -0.81
N PRO A 167 7.50 7.23 -0.63
CA PRO A 167 7.79 8.13 -1.74
C PRO A 167 8.60 7.44 -2.85
N GLY A 168 8.21 7.66 -4.12
CA GLY A 168 8.89 7.07 -5.26
C GLY A 168 8.75 5.55 -5.43
N ARG A 169 8.07 4.85 -4.52
CA ARG A 169 7.76 3.43 -4.63
C ARG A 169 6.33 3.21 -5.14
N SER A 170 6.10 2.11 -5.83
CA SER A 170 4.79 1.83 -6.41
C SER A 170 4.43 0.34 -6.30
N PRO A 171 3.12 0.00 -6.38
CA PRO A 171 2.68 -1.40 -6.47
C PRO A 171 3.34 -2.13 -7.65
N HIS A 172 3.53 -1.43 -8.77
CA HIS A 172 4.16 -2.00 -9.95
C HIS A 172 5.65 -2.27 -9.74
N GLY A 173 6.34 -1.39 -9.00
CA GLY A 173 7.73 -1.62 -8.59
C GLY A 173 7.86 -2.87 -7.72
N ALA A 174 6.95 -3.05 -6.74
CA ALA A 174 6.90 -4.25 -5.91
C ALA A 174 6.65 -5.52 -6.74
N LEU A 175 5.66 -5.48 -7.65
CA LEU A 175 5.34 -6.59 -8.55
C LEU A 175 6.53 -6.98 -9.44
N GLU A 176 7.29 -6.00 -9.93
CA GLU A 176 8.44 -6.27 -10.78
C GLU A 176 9.64 -6.80 -9.98
N SER A 177 9.90 -6.24 -8.80
CA SER A 177 10.92 -6.75 -7.88
C SER A 177 10.64 -8.21 -7.49
N LEU A 178 9.39 -8.52 -7.10
CA LEU A 178 8.98 -9.88 -6.79
C LEU A 178 9.18 -10.81 -7.99
N ARG A 179 8.73 -10.43 -9.18
CA ARG A 179 8.91 -11.22 -10.40
C ARG A 179 10.38 -11.47 -10.71
N ARG A 180 11.21 -10.43 -10.61
CA ARG A 180 12.64 -10.52 -10.83
C ARG A 180 13.26 -11.53 -9.85
N GLY A 181 12.96 -11.40 -8.55
CA GLY A 181 13.43 -12.34 -7.54
C GLY A 181 13.03 -13.80 -7.82
N LEU A 182 11.75 -14.04 -8.17
CA LEU A 182 11.24 -15.36 -8.53
C LEU A 182 11.87 -15.93 -9.81
N MET A 183 12.32 -15.08 -10.73
CA MET A 183 12.90 -15.50 -12.02
C MET A 183 14.41 -15.73 -11.96
N THR A 184 15.14 -14.89 -11.20
CA THR A 184 16.62 -14.88 -11.17
C THR A 184 17.18 -15.70 -10.02
N ARG A 185 16.47 -15.80 -8.90
CA ARG A 185 16.87 -16.60 -7.74
C ARG A 185 16.35 -18.04 -7.87
N ARG A 186 16.93 -18.96 -7.14
CA ARG A 186 16.53 -20.39 -7.15
C ARG A 186 15.27 -20.63 -6.31
N VAL A 187 14.26 -19.74 -6.41
CA VAL A 187 13.02 -19.86 -5.64
C VAL A 187 12.19 -21.03 -6.12
N ASN A 188 11.83 -21.93 -5.19
CA ASN A 188 10.93 -23.06 -5.41
C ASN A 188 9.69 -23.02 -4.50
N TRP A 189 9.74 -22.26 -3.41
CA TRP A 189 8.66 -22.14 -2.44
C TRP A 189 8.33 -20.67 -2.22
N VAL A 190 7.06 -20.37 -2.06
CA VAL A 190 6.57 -19.02 -1.74
C VAL A 190 5.81 -19.10 -0.43
N LEU A 191 6.21 -18.27 0.52
CA LEU A 191 5.50 -17.99 1.74
C LEU A 191 4.70 -16.69 1.54
N ASP A 192 3.39 -16.80 1.51
CA ASP A 192 2.40 -15.71 1.41
C ASP A 192 1.89 -15.43 2.82
N VAL A 193 2.08 -14.21 3.32
CA VAL A 193 1.87 -13.84 4.72
C VAL A 193 0.82 -12.75 4.83
N ASP A 194 -0.19 -12.98 5.66
CA ASP A 194 -1.24 -12.02 6.02
C ASP A 194 -1.24 -11.81 7.55
N ILE A 195 -0.92 -10.60 8.01
CA ILE A 195 -1.00 -10.27 9.44
C ILE A 195 -2.45 -9.94 9.79
N GLN A 196 -2.97 -10.59 10.83
CA GLN A 196 -4.36 -10.42 11.23
C GLN A 196 -4.61 -9.01 11.78
N SER A 197 -5.58 -8.32 11.19
CA SER A 197 -6.03 -6.97 11.63
C SER A 197 -4.89 -5.98 11.94
N PHE A 198 -3.79 -6.03 11.18
CA PHE A 198 -2.52 -5.36 11.48
C PHE A 198 -2.70 -3.91 12.00
N TYR A 199 -3.43 -3.06 11.26
CA TYR A 199 -3.62 -1.65 11.65
C TYR A 199 -4.42 -1.47 12.95
N ASP A 200 -5.31 -2.41 13.26
CA ASP A 200 -6.18 -2.34 14.43
C ASP A 200 -5.50 -2.96 15.67
N SER A 201 -4.43 -3.74 15.48
CA SER A 201 -3.69 -4.44 16.56
C SER A 201 -2.43 -3.70 17.01
N LEU A 202 -2.08 -2.57 16.39
CA LEU A 202 -0.86 -1.83 16.74
C LEU A 202 -1.01 -1.12 18.09
N ASP A 203 -0.17 -1.46 19.05
CA ASP A 203 -0.10 -0.80 20.34
C ASP A 203 0.47 0.62 20.21
N HIS A 204 -0.16 1.61 20.88
CA HIS A 204 0.22 3.02 20.77
C HIS A 204 1.59 3.31 21.36
N GLU A 205 1.93 2.69 22.50
CA GLU A 205 3.23 2.89 23.15
C GLU A 205 4.34 2.25 22.32
N MET A 206 4.08 1.08 21.76
CA MET A 206 4.99 0.43 20.82
C MET A 206 5.28 1.33 19.60
N ILE A 207 4.26 1.92 18.99
CA ILE A 207 4.43 2.85 17.87
C ILE A 207 5.34 4.01 18.29
N LEU A 208 5.05 4.65 19.44
CA LEU A 208 5.81 5.78 19.93
C LEU A 208 7.26 5.39 20.25
N ARG A 209 7.49 4.23 20.88
CA ARG A 209 8.84 3.70 21.13
C ARG A 209 9.61 3.49 19.82
N MET A 210 8.98 2.87 18.81
CA MET A 210 9.63 2.65 17.51
C MET A 210 9.97 3.98 16.81
N VAL A 211 9.08 4.97 16.87
CA VAL A 211 9.36 6.30 16.32
C VAL A 211 10.48 6.99 17.10
N ALA A 212 10.52 6.84 18.42
CA ALA A 212 11.52 7.47 19.30
C ALA A 212 12.95 6.96 19.05
N HIS A 213 13.15 5.84 18.37
CA HIS A 213 14.50 5.41 17.96
C HIS A 213 15.20 6.45 17.08
N ARG A 214 14.46 7.21 16.28
CA ARG A 214 15.02 8.25 15.38
C ARG A 214 14.57 9.66 15.76
N VAL A 215 13.41 9.80 16.40
CA VAL A 215 12.79 11.09 16.72
C VAL A 215 12.92 11.33 18.22
N ALA A 216 13.70 12.33 18.60
CA ALA A 216 13.84 12.79 19.98
C ALA A 216 13.09 14.11 20.23
N ASP A 217 12.51 14.76 19.19
CA ASP A 217 11.67 15.93 19.37
C ASP A 217 10.36 15.54 20.08
N ARG A 218 10.29 15.90 21.37
CA ARG A 218 9.13 15.59 22.23
C ARG A 218 7.83 16.22 21.72
N ARG A 219 7.89 17.32 20.96
CA ARG A 219 6.71 17.99 20.40
C ARG A 219 6.12 17.16 19.29
N VAL A 220 6.96 16.61 18.40
CA VAL A 220 6.54 15.69 17.32
C VAL A 220 5.99 14.39 17.89
N LEU A 221 6.66 13.77 18.87
CA LEU A 221 6.16 12.57 19.55
C LEU A 221 4.81 12.82 20.23
N ARG A 222 4.63 13.99 20.87
CA ARG A 222 3.35 14.39 21.48
C ARG A 222 2.24 14.52 20.44
N LEU A 223 2.52 15.10 19.27
CA LEU A 223 1.54 15.18 18.16
C LEU A 223 1.11 13.79 17.71
N ILE A 224 2.06 12.88 17.51
CA ILE A 224 1.76 11.50 17.12
C ILE A 224 0.89 10.82 18.20
N GLY A 225 1.27 10.94 19.47
CA GLY A 225 0.49 10.38 20.59
C GLY A 225 -0.94 10.95 20.67
N ARG A 226 -1.12 12.25 20.41
CA ARG A 226 -2.45 12.87 20.35
C ARG A 226 -3.30 12.32 19.21
N TRP A 227 -2.73 12.10 18.02
CA TRP A 227 -3.48 11.50 16.89
C TRP A 227 -3.86 10.06 17.13
N LEU A 228 -3.01 9.26 17.77
CA LEU A 228 -3.32 7.88 18.12
C LEU A 228 -4.48 7.81 19.13
N LYS A 229 -4.53 8.76 20.08
CA LYS A 229 -5.54 8.84 21.15
C LYS A 229 -6.76 9.71 20.82
N ALA A 230 -6.88 10.24 19.60
CA ALA A 230 -7.96 11.17 19.23
C ALA A 230 -9.38 10.56 19.33
N GLY A 231 -9.49 9.24 19.35
CA GLY A 231 -10.75 8.54 19.39
C GLY A 231 -11.52 8.55 18.07
N VAL A 232 -12.67 7.92 18.08
CA VAL A 232 -13.55 7.74 16.93
C VAL A 232 -14.95 8.24 17.27
N LEU A 233 -15.54 9.02 16.38
CA LEU A 233 -16.96 9.36 16.44
C LEU A 233 -17.74 8.41 15.53
N GLU A 234 -18.66 7.64 16.12
CA GLU A 234 -19.48 6.65 15.43
C GLU A 234 -20.94 6.77 15.89
N GLY A 235 -21.84 7.01 14.94
CA GLY A 235 -23.28 7.16 15.25
C GLY A 235 -23.62 8.33 16.18
N GLY A 236 -22.73 9.32 16.31
CA GLY A 236 -22.87 10.45 17.23
C GLY A 236 -22.21 10.24 18.59
N GLU A 237 -21.71 9.02 18.88
CA GLU A 237 -21.02 8.66 20.12
C GLU A 237 -19.50 8.69 19.95
N TRP A 238 -18.81 9.27 20.92
CA TRP A 238 -17.36 9.21 20.99
C TRP A 238 -16.93 7.89 21.62
N LYS A 239 -15.98 7.21 20.99
CA LYS A 239 -15.36 5.97 21.49
C LYS A 239 -13.86 6.15 21.60
N ALA A 240 -13.32 5.82 22.77
CA ALA A 240 -11.88 5.74 22.95
C ALA A 240 -11.28 4.65 22.04
N VAL A 241 -10.03 4.85 21.63
CA VAL A 241 -9.26 3.88 20.86
C VAL A 241 -7.96 3.63 21.61
N ASP A 242 -7.85 2.48 22.25
CA ASP A 242 -6.70 2.11 23.08
C ASP A 242 -5.59 1.43 22.27
N ALA A 243 -5.92 0.91 21.09
CA ALA A 243 -4.98 0.29 20.16
C ALA A 243 -5.34 0.60 18.71
N GLY A 244 -4.38 0.43 17.82
CA GLY A 244 -4.54 0.63 16.40
C GLY A 244 -4.26 2.05 15.93
N THR A 245 -4.09 2.16 14.61
CA THR A 245 -3.99 3.46 13.94
C THR A 245 -5.24 3.69 13.11
N PRO A 246 -5.85 4.89 13.16
CA PRO A 246 -7.04 5.17 12.35
C PRO A 246 -6.78 4.89 10.87
N GLN A 247 -7.43 3.85 10.33
CA GLN A 247 -7.31 3.55 8.90
C GLN A 247 -7.94 4.69 8.10
N GLY A 248 -7.11 5.45 7.37
CA GLY A 248 -7.52 6.64 6.62
C GLY A 248 -6.87 7.94 7.08
N ALA A 249 -6.19 7.96 8.22
CA ALA A 249 -5.33 9.06 8.62
C ALA A 249 -4.06 9.11 7.75
N GLY A 250 -3.61 10.32 7.38
CA GLY A 250 -2.51 10.52 6.43
C GLY A 250 -1.17 9.96 6.90
N ILE A 251 -0.93 9.94 8.22
CA ILE A 251 0.33 9.48 8.83
C ILE A 251 0.35 7.98 9.14
N SER A 252 -0.81 7.33 9.30
CA SER A 252 -0.90 5.92 9.72
C SER A 252 -0.11 4.95 8.85
N PRO A 253 -0.09 5.07 7.51
CA PRO A 253 0.73 4.18 6.67
C PRO A 253 2.23 4.30 6.93
N LEU A 254 2.72 5.51 7.23
CA LEU A 254 4.12 5.72 7.57
C LEU A 254 4.46 5.10 8.93
N LEU A 255 3.63 5.33 9.96
CA LEU A 255 3.82 4.74 11.28
C LEU A 255 3.80 3.20 11.21
N ALA A 256 2.87 2.63 10.46
CA ALA A 256 2.81 1.20 10.19
C ALA A 256 4.08 0.67 9.51
N ASN A 257 4.65 1.41 8.56
CA ASN A 257 5.93 1.05 7.94
C ASN A 257 7.10 1.15 8.92
N VAL A 258 7.11 2.14 9.82
CA VAL A 258 8.13 2.27 10.87
C VAL A 258 8.08 1.05 11.80
N VAL A 259 6.89 0.66 12.25
CA VAL A 259 6.72 -0.53 13.10
C VAL A 259 7.21 -1.78 12.37
N LEU A 260 6.76 -2.02 11.13
CA LEU A 260 7.19 -3.19 10.37
C LEU A 260 8.68 -3.18 10.03
N HIS A 261 9.29 -2.02 9.90
CA HIS A 261 10.74 -1.91 9.72
C HIS A 261 11.48 -2.54 10.89
N TYR A 262 11.12 -2.19 12.14
CA TYR A 262 11.78 -2.71 13.33
C TYR A 262 11.38 -4.15 13.68
N ILE A 263 10.11 -4.49 13.54
CA ILE A 263 9.61 -5.83 13.90
C ILE A 263 10.00 -6.86 12.84
N PHE A 264 9.81 -6.54 11.57
CA PHE A 264 9.91 -7.49 10.46
C PHE A 264 11.14 -7.27 9.58
N ASP A 265 11.34 -6.06 9.02
CA ASP A 265 12.35 -5.85 7.96
C ASP A 265 13.77 -6.14 8.45
N LEU A 266 14.15 -5.58 9.61
CA LEU A 266 15.46 -5.79 10.21
C LEU A 266 15.65 -7.25 10.63
N TRP A 267 14.63 -7.80 11.29
CA TRP A 267 14.65 -9.17 11.76
C TRP A 267 14.77 -10.20 10.62
N VAL A 268 13.93 -10.11 9.59
CA VAL A 268 13.96 -11.07 8.48
C VAL A 268 15.24 -10.95 7.66
N HIS A 269 15.82 -9.74 7.60
CA HIS A 269 17.11 -9.53 6.96
C HIS A 269 18.23 -10.31 7.67
N ARG A 270 18.28 -10.23 9.02
CA ARG A 270 19.22 -11.00 9.84
C ARG A 270 18.94 -12.51 9.75
N TRP A 271 17.67 -12.89 9.87
CA TRP A 271 17.27 -14.29 9.81
C TRP A 271 17.74 -14.97 8.52
N ARG A 272 17.52 -14.35 7.36
CA ARG A 272 17.97 -14.92 6.07
C ARG A 272 19.48 -15.06 5.92
N GLN A 273 20.26 -14.29 6.67
CA GLN A 273 21.73 -14.37 6.66
C GLN A 273 22.26 -15.45 7.60
N LYS A 274 21.58 -15.66 8.74
CA LYS A 274 22.08 -16.56 9.78
C LYS A 274 21.44 -17.95 9.74
N CYS A 275 20.19 -18.05 9.35
CA CYS A 275 19.40 -19.28 9.50
C CYS A 275 19.04 -19.95 8.17
N ALA A 276 18.92 -19.19 7.07
CA ALA A 276 18.54 -19.79 5.79
C ALA A 276 19.68 -20.60 5.17
N LYS A 277 19.37 -21.82 4.74
CA LYS A 277 20.28 -22.71 4.00
C LYS A 277 20.38 -22.30 2.53
N GLY A 278 19.30 -21.76 1.96
CA GLY A 278 19.21 -21.33 0.57
C GLY A 278 18.89 -19.84 0.42
N GLN A 279 18.63 -19.46 -0.81
CA GLN A 279 18.30 -18.05 -1.12
C GLN A 279 16.89 -17.70 -0.67
N ILE A 280 16.75 -16.55 0.02
CA ILE A 280 15.47 -15.97 0.40
C ILE A 280 15.27 -14.63 -0.34
N ASN A 281 14.16 -14.52 -1.06
CA ASN A 281 13.69 -13.30 -1.71
C ASN A 281 12.53 -12.73 -0.91
N ILE A 282 12.52 -11.42 -0.66
CA ILE A 282 11.51 -10.75 0.16
C ILE A 282 10.90 -9.61 -0.66
N CYS A 283 9.57 -9.46 -0.58
CA CYS A 283 8.84 -8.33 -1.13
C CYS A 283 7.70 -7.98 -0.17
N ARG A 284 7.70 -6.75 0.34
CA ARG A 284 6.68 -6.24 1.25
C ARG A 284 6.00 -4.99 0.68
N TYR A 285 4.69 -4.97 0.73
CA TYR A 285 3.87 -3.80 0.41
C TYR A 285 2.93 -3.50 1.58
N ALA A 286 3.34 -2.61 2.49
CA ALA A 286 2.71 -2.43 3.80
C ALA A 286 2.69 -3.76 4.59
N ASP A 287 1.50 -4.21 4.99
CA ASP A 287 1.24 -5.48 5.68
C ASP A 287 1.15 -6.70 4.74
N ASP A 288 1.14 -6.49 3.42
CA ASP A 288 1.08 -7.56 2.41
C ASP A 288 2.51 -8.04 2.10
N ILE A 289 2.87 -9.25 2.52
CA ILE A 289 4.25 -9.76 2.50
C ILE A 289 4.31 -11.06 1.70
N VAL A 290 5.23 -11.11 0.76
CA VAL A 290 5.53 -12.34 0.00
C VAL A 290 7.03 -12.63 0.07
N MET A 291 7.37 -13.85 0.51
CA MET A 291 8.75 -14.32 0.57
C MET A 291 8.94 -15.55 -0.30
N GLY A 292 10.04 -15.59 -1.05
CA GLY A 292 10.40 -16.75 -1.88
C GLY A 292 11.60 -17.47 -1.27
N ALA A 293 11.53 -18.78 -1.09
CA ALA A 293 12.60 -19.62 -0.57
C ALA A 293 13.07 -20.65 -1.60
N GLU A 294 14.36 -20.98 -1.55
CA GLU A 294 14.93 -22.05 -2.37
C GLU A 294 14.50 -23.44 -1.86
N HIS A 295 14.50 -23.64 -0.55
CA HIS A 295 14.15 -24.90 0.13
C HIS A 295 12.82 -24.79 0.86
N GLU A 296 12.08 -25.91 0.93
CA GLU A 296 10.83 -25.99 1.68
C GLU A 296 11.05 -25.78 3.17
N ASP A 297 12.10 -26.41 3.71
CA ASP A 297 12.45 -26.33 5.12
C ASP A 297 12.69 -24.87 5.54
N ASP A 298 13.42 -24.11 4.72
CA ASP A 298 13.64 -22.67 4.99
C ASP A 298 12.31 -21.91 5.07
N ALA A 299 11.36 -22.20 4.15
CA ALA A 299 10.06 -21.54 4.18
C ALA A 299 9.24 -21.91 5.41
N ARG A 300 9.30 -23.15 5.85
CA ARG A 300 8.57 -23.63 7.05
C ARG A 300 9.19 -23.09 8.34
N VAL A 301 10.53 -23.20 8.46
CA VAL A 301 11.25 -22.66 9.63
C VAL A 301 11.07 -21.14 9.74
N LEU A 302 11.11 -20.42 8.60
CA LEU A 302 10.85 -18.98 8.56
C LEU A 302 9.44 -18.64 9.01
N LEU A 303 8.43 -19.45 8.62
CA LEU A 303 7.06 -19.23 9.04
C LEU A 303 6.90 -19.36 10.56
N GLU A 304 7.45 -20.42 11.16
CA GLU A 304 7.34 -20.60 12.62
C GLU A 304 8.12 -19.52 13.38
N ALA A 305 9.35 -19.21 12.95
CA ALA A 305 10.12 -18.12 13.54
C ALA A 305 9.43 -16.74 13.41
N LEU A 306 8.70 -16.52 12.29
CA LEU A 306 7.91 -15.30 12.10
C LEU A 306 6.70 -15.24 13.05
N LYS A 307 6.01 -16.35 13.28
CA LYS A 307 4.92 -16.41 14.27
C LYS A 307 5.41 -16.04 15.66
N GLU A 308 6.51 -16.65 16.10
CA GLU A 308 7.13 -16.34 17.39
C GLU A 308 7.56 -14.85 17.47
N ARG A 309 8.18 -14.34 16.40
CA ARG A 309 8.60 -12.94 16.33
C ARG A 309 7.43 -11.98 16.46
N LEU A 310 6.35 -12.20 15.72
CA LEU A 310 5.16 -11.34 15.75
C LEU A 310 4.44 -11.42 17.09
N ALA A 311 4.35 -12.61 17.70
CA ALA A 311 3.73 -12.80 19.00
C ALA A 311 4.38 -11.95 20.11
N LYS A 312 5.72 -11.75 20.08
CA LYS A 312 6.44 -10.86 21.01
C LYS A 312 5.94 -9.40 20.99
N PHE A 313 5.28 -9.00 19.91
CA PHE A 313 4.73 -7.65 19.72
C PHE A 313 3.19 -7.63 19.71
N GLY A 314 2.55 -8.69 20.21
CA GLY A 314 1.10 -8.79 20.25
C GLY A 314 0.44 -8.94 18.86
N LEU A 315 1.22 -9.28 17.83
CA LEU A 315 0.72 -9.48 16.46
C LEU A 315 0.58 -10.97 16.14
N THR A 316 -0.44 -11.31 15.37
CA THR A 316 -0.70 -12.68 14.96
C THR A 316 -0.85 -12.81 13.45
N LEU A 317 -0.49 -13.96 12.89
CA LEU A 317 -0.74 -14.28 11.49
C LEU A 317 -2.17 -14.77 11.28
N ASN A 318 -2.76 -14.42 10.15
CA ASN A 318 -4.01 -14.99 9.70
C ASN A 318 -3.74 -16.39 9.12
N GLU A 319 -4.01 -17.44 9.90
CA GLU A 319 -3.73 -18.82 9.49
C GLU A 319 -4.49 -19.24 8.23
N GLY A 320 -5.72 -18.75 8.04
CA GLY A 320 -6.53 -19.07 6.85
C GLY A 320 -6.02 -18.45 5.54
N LYS A 321 -5.15 -17.45 5.64
CA LYS A 321 -4.59 -16.75 4.46
C LYS A 321 -3.09 -16.91 4.33
N THR A 322 -2.37 -17.18 5.43
CA THR A 322 -0.94 -17.44 5.40
C THR A 322 -0.66 -18.85 4.90
N GLN A 323 0.17 -19.00 3.87
CA GLN A 323 0.38 -20.31 3.24
C GLN A 323 1.79 -20.45 2.66
N VAL A 324 2.34 -21.66 2.76
CA VAL A 324 3.55 -22.08 2.05
C VAL A 324 3.15 -22.80 0.76
N ILE A 325 3.63 -22.34 -0.37
CA ILE A 325 3.20 -22.79 -1.70
C ILE A 325 4.41 -23.27 -2.49
N GLU A 326 4.35 -24.48 -3.03
CA GLU A 326 5.33 -24.91 -4.04
C GLU A 326 5.17 -24.07 -5.32
N PHE A 327 6.13 -23.17 -5.56
CA PHE A 327 6.10 -22.21 -6.65
C PHE A 327 7.46 -22.08 -7.35
N GLY A 328 7.94 -23.15 -7.98
CA GLY A 328 9.26 -23.16 -8.63
C GLY A 328 9.22 -23.75 -10.03
N ARG A 329 10.30 -23.50 -10.80
CA ARG A 329 10.47 -24.09 -12.13
C ARG A 329 10.52 -25.62 -12.07
N LYS A 330 11.18 -26.18 -11.04
CA LYS A 330 11.27 -27.63 -10.84
C LYS A 330 9.89 -28.21 -10.52
N GLY A 331 9.15 -27.61 -9.60
CA GLY A 331 7.77 -28.02 -9.27
C GLY A 331 6.82 -27.90 -10.46
N ALA A 332 6.92 -26.82 -11.25
CA ALA A 332 6.12 -26.65 -12.46
C ALA A 332 6.41 -27.73 -13.51
N ARG A 333 7.70 -28.13 -13.70
CA ARG A 333 8.07 -29.23 -14.61
C ARG A 333 7.57 -30.58 -14.10
N ARG A 334 7.81 -30.90 -12.82
CA ARG A 334 7.36 -32.16 -12.19
C ARG A 334 5.85 -32.34 -12.32
N ARG A 335 5.04 -31.30 -12.05
CA ARG A 335 3.58 -31.33 -12.20
C ARG A 335 3.14 -31.51 -13.64
N ALA A 336 3.81 -30.84 -14.58
CA ALA A 336 3.51 -31.01 -16.00
C ALA A 336 3.79 -32.44 -16.49
N GLN A 337 4.88 -33.08 -16.00
CA GLN A 337 5.21 -34.48 -16.29
C GLN A 337 4.23 -35.46 -15.65
N ALA A 338 3.75 -35.16 -14.43
CA ALA A 338 2.75 -35.97 -13.73
C ALA A 338 1.30 -35.79 -14.24
N GLY A 339 1.08 -35.06 -15.35
CA GLY A 339 -0.27 -34.79 -15.87
C GLY A 339 -1.15 -33.92 -14.99
N LEU A 340 -0.60 -33.34 -13.93
CA LEU A 340 -1.35 -32.49 -13.00
C LEU A 340 -1.60 -31.12 -13.63
N SER A 341 -2.84 -30.88 -14.08
CA SER A 341 -3.25 -29.73 -14.89
C SER A 341 -3.19 -28.37 -14.21
N ARG A 342 -3.13 -28.31 -12.87
CA ARG A 342 -3.15 -27.05 -12.10
C ARG A 342 -1.85 -26.78 -11.39
N GLN A 343 -1.11 -25.80 -11.91
CA GLN A 343 0.02 -25.20 -11.19
C GLN A 343 -0.51 -24.45 -9.97
N ARG A 344 0.23 -24.51 -8.86
CA ARG A 344 -0.06 -23.67 -7.70
C ARG A 344 0.16 -22.21 -8.07
N THR A 345 -0.68 -21.34 -7.52
CA THR A 345 -0.67 -19.90 -7.78
C THR A 345 -0.81 -19.17 -6.46
N PHE A 346 -0.30 -17.96 -6.38
CA PHE A 346 -0.54 -17.07 -5.25
C PHE A 346 -1.03 -15.71 -5.73
N ASN A 347 -1.63 -14.92 -4.83
CA ASN A 347 -2.14 -13.60 -5.13
C ASN A 347 -1.29 -12.55 -4.43
N PHE A 348 -0.92 -11.48 -5.15
CA PHE A 348 -0.24 -10.34 -4.57
C PHE A 348 -0.66 -9.07 -5.31
N LEU A 349 -1.01 -8.03 -4.57
CA LEU A 349 -1.43 -6.71 -5.10
C LEU A 349 -2.50 -6.80 -6.20
N GLY A 350 -3.49 -7.68 -6.04
CA GLY A 350 -4.60 -7.83 -6.98
C GLY A 350 -4.28 -8.62 -8.25
N PHE A 351 -3.12 -9.26 -8.30
CA PHE A 351 -2.72 -10.16 -9.38
C PHE A 351 -2.54 -11.58 -8.88
N THR A 352 -2.93 -12.55 -9.70
CA THR A 352 -2.58 -13.95 -9.52
C THR A 352 -1.31 -14.25 -10.29
N HIS A 353 -0.27 -14.73 -9.60
CA HIS A 353 1.01 -15.13 -10.15
C HIS A 353 1.01 -16.62 -10.48
N TYR A 354 1.59 -16.99 -11.63
CA TYR A 354 1.67 -18.37 -12.09
C TYR A 354 2.83 -18.56 -13.08
N TRP A 355 3.36 -19.77 -13.16
CA TRP A 355 4.34 -20.12 -14.17
C TRP A 355 3.65 -20.37 -15.51
N GLY A 356 4.26 -19.91 -16.61
CA GLY A 356 3.75 -20.13 -17.95
C GLY A 356 4.82 -19.98 -19.00
N ARG A 357 4.53 -20.42 -20.24
CA ARG A 357 5.45 -20.32 -21.37
C ARG A 357 5.23 -19.05 -22.17
N THR A 358 6.28 -18.39 -22.61
CA THR A 358 6.21 -17.31 -23.62
C THR A 358 5.90 -17.90 -24.99
N LYS A 359 5.64 -17.06 -25.99
CA LYS A 359 5.52 -17.50 -27.39
C LYS A 359 6.78 -18.22 -27.91
N LYS A 360 7.96 -17.85 -27.38
CA LYS A 360 9.28 -18.48 -27.69
C LYS A 360 9.60 -19.68 -26.77
N GLY A 361 8.62 -20.27 -26.09
CA GLY A 361 8.79 -21.47 -25.26
C GLY A 361 9.45 -21.24 -23.87
N LYS A 362 10.03 -20.08 -23.57
CA LYS A 362 10.67 -19.79 -22.27
C LYS A 362 9.67 -19.85 -21.13
N ILE A 363 10.02 -20.55 -20.05
CA ILE A 363 9.23 -20.63 -18.81
C ILE A 363 9.46 -19.36 -17.99
N VAL A 364 8.38 -18.63 -17.68
CA VAL A 364 8.43 -17.34 -16.98
C VAL A 364 7.30 -17.23 -15.98
N VAL A 365 7.49 -16.41 -14.95
CA VAL A 365 6.40 -16.00 -14.05
C VAL A 365 5.50 -15.01 -14.77
N LYS A 366 4.23 -15.38 -14.93
CA LYS A 366 3.17 -14.56 -15.52
C LYS A 366 2.24 -14.03 -14.45
N ARG A 367 1.54 -12.96 -14.79
CA ARG A 367 0.54 -12.31 -13.94
C ARG A 367 -0.78 -12.20 -14.70
N LYS A 368 -1.88 -12.40 -14.01
CA LYS A 368 -3.24 -12.12 -14.52
C LYS A 368 -4.04 -11.41 -13.42
N THR A 369 -5.00 -10.59 -13.80
CA THR A 369 -5.91 -9.97 -12.84
C THR A 369 -6.56 -11.05 -11.96
N GLN A 370 -6.53 -10.87 -10.65
CA GLN A 370 -7.15 -11.77 -9.68
C GLN A 370 -8.67 -11.86 -9.94
N ALA A 371 -9.20 -13.07 -10.00
CA ALA A 371 -10.59 -13.31 -10.41
C ALA A 371 -11.61 -12.60 -9.51
N THR A 372 -11.39 -12.63 -8.19
CA THR A 372 -12.25 -11.98 -7.21
C THR A 372 -12.27 -10.45 -7.39
N ARG A 373 -11.10 -9.83 -7.68
CA ARG A 373 -11.00 -8.39 -7.97
C ARG A 373 -11.74 -8.01 -9.25
N MET A 374 -11.60 -8.82 -10.30
CA MET A 374 -12.33 -8.61 -11.56
C MET A 374 -13.85 -8.72 -11.36
N THR A 375 -14.31 -9.77 -10.70
CA THR A 375 -15.73 -10.00 -10.41
C THR A 375 -16.34 -8.87 -9.60
N ARG A 376 -15.64 -8.42 -8.53
CA ARG A 376 -16.08 -7.29 -7.71
C ARG A 376 -16.19 -6.03 -8.55
N LYS A 377 -15.18 -5.69 -9.36
CA LYS A 377 -15.21 -4.49 -10.21
C LYS A 377 -16.34 -4.51 -11.23
N LEU A 378 -16.63 -5.67 -11.82
CA LEU A 378 -17.75 -5.84 -12.74
C LEU A 378 -19.11 -5.71 -12.02
N LYS A 379 -19.22 -6.17 -10.77
CA LYS A 379 -20.42 -6.00 -9.93
C LYS A 379 -20.67 -4.52 -9.62
N GLU A 380 -19.63 -3.79 -9.22
CA GLU A 380 -19.67 -2.34 -8.99
C GLU A 380 -20.08 -1.58 -10.26
N LEU A 381 -19.47 -1.89 -11.39
CA LEU A 381 -19.81 -1.29 -12.69
C LEU A 381 -21.28 -1.53 -13.09
N ARG A 382 -21.78 -2.74 -12.85
CA ARG A 382 -23.19 -3.06 -13.13
C ARG A 382 -24.14 -2.25 -12.26
N ALA A 383 -23.83 -2.09 -10.98
CA ALA A 383 -24.62 -1.30 -10.07
C ALA A 383 -24.62 0.17 -10.47
N GLU A 384 -23.45 0.71 -10.82
CA GLU A 384 -23.31 2.12 -11.20
C GLU A 384 -23.97 2.40 -12.56
N LEU A 385 -23.90 1.50 -13.55
CA LEU A 385 -24.65 1.62 -14.82
C LEU A 385 -26.17 1.62 -14.61
N ARG A 386 -26.67 0.96 -13.55
CA ARG A 386 -28.09 1.02 -13.17
C ARG A 386 -28.46 2.38 -12.56
N ARG A 387 -27.59 2.96 -11.76
CA ARG A 387 -27.81 4.31 -11.19
C ARG A 387 -27.78 5.39 -12.24
N ARG A 388 -26.92 5.24 -13.25
CA ARG A 388 -26.71 6.17 -14.38
C ARG A 388 -27.62 5.91 -15.58
N TRP A 389 -28.68 5.11 -15.41
CA TRP A 389 -29.53 4.71 -16.53
C TRP A 389 -30.23 5.88 -17.22
N HIS A 390 -30.51 6.97 -16.50
CA HIS A 390 -31.13 8.19 -17.00
C HIS A 390 -30.16 9.16 -17.70
N GLU A 391 -28.85 9.01 -17.47
CA GLU A 391 -27.82 9.86 -18.09
C GLU A 391 -27.78 9.66 -19.62
N THR A 392 -27.32 10.68 -20.33
CA THR A 392 -27.12 10.61 -21.78
C THR A 392 -26.08 9.56 -22.14
N ILE A 393 -26.07 9.11 -23.40
CA ILE A 393 -25.08 8.15 -23.90
C ILE A 393 -23.67 8.73 -23.79
N GLY A 394 -23.52 10.05 -24.06
CA GLY A 394 -22.25 10.75 -23.98
C GLY A 394 -21.68 10.78 -22.56
N GLU A 395 -22.53 11.03 -21.56
CA GLU A 395 -22.11 11.03 -20.13
C GLU A 395 -21.70 9.62 -19.68
N GLN A 396 -22.49 8.59 -20.01
CA GLN A 396 -22.14 7.21 -19.72
C GLN A 396 -20.83 6.80 -20.41
N TYR A 397 -20.63 7.20 -21.67
CA TYR A 397 -19.41 6.98 -22.42
C TYR A 397 -18.19 7.62 -21.73
N THR A 398 -18.30 8.90 -21.36
CA THR A 398 -17.24 9.64 -20.68
C THR A 398 -16.83 8.96 -19.38
N TRP A 399 -17.82 8.58 -18.57
CA TRP A 399 -17.59 7.85 -17.32
C TRP A 399 -16.96 6.46 -17.56
N LEU A 400 -17.47 5.67 -18.53
CA LEU A 400 -16.88 4.37 -18.86
C LEU A 400 -15.44 4.50 -19.34
N CYS A 401 -15.11 5.53 -20.12
CA CYS A 401 -13.75 5.82 -20.54
C CYS A 401 -12.82 6.08 -19.36
N GLN A 402 -13.25 6.87 -18.37
CA GLN A 402 -12.48 7.12 -17.14
C GLN A 402 -12.23 5.83 -16.35
N VAL A 403 -13.27 5.02 -16.17
CA VAL A 403 -13.16 3.73 -15.47
C VAL A 403 -12.22 2.77 -16.17
N LEU A 404 -12.33 2.63 -17.50
CA LEU A 404 -11.47 1.76 -18.30
C LEU A 404 -10.01 2.23 -18.29
N ARG A 405 -9.75 3.53 -18.46
CA ARG A 405 -8.41 4.09 -18.40
C ARG A 405 -7.76 3.83 -17.03
N GLY A 406 -8.49 4.07 -15.93
CA GLY A 406 -8.01 3.79 -14.58
C GLY A 406 -7.73 2.29 -14.35
N HIS A 407 -8.59 1.41 -14.88
CA HIS A 407 -8.38 -0.04 -14.81
C HIS A 407 -7.13 -0.46 -15.61
N TYR A 408 -6.92 0.07 -16.81
CA TYR A 408 -5.74 -0.26 -17.63
C TYR A 408 -4.46 0.32 -17.05
N GLN A 409 -4.51 1.50 -16.41
CA GLN A 409 -3.36 2.09 -15.74
C GLN A 409 -2.81 1.17 -14.64
N TYR A 410 -3.68 0.52 -13.88
CA TYR A 410 -3.26 -0.39 -12.82
C TYR A 410 -2.97 -1.81 -13.34
N TYR A 411 -3.88 -2.39 -14.12
CA TYR A 411 -3.78 -3.78 -14.56
C TYR A 411 -3.05 -3.97 -15.90
N GLY A 412 -2.57 -2.89 -16.51
CA GLY A 412 -1.86 -2.89 -17.79
C GLY A 412 -0.42 -3.38 -17.71
N VAL A 413 -0.20 -4.56 -17.13
CA VAL A 413 1.11 -5.19 -16.97
C VAL A 413 1.32 -6.31 -17.99
N ILE A 414 2.60 -6.64 -18.26
CA ILE A 414 2.97 -7.74 -19.17
C ILE A 414 2.27 -9.03 -18.76
N PHE A 415 1.83 -9.80 -19.76
CA PHE A 415 1.08 -11.06 -19.69
C PHE A 415 -0.38 -10.95 -19.22
N ASN A 416 -0.88 -9.77 -18.86
CA ASN A 416 -2.27 -9.58 -18.42
C ASN A 416 -3.24 -9.16 -19.55
N GLY A 417 -2.78 -9.05 -20.79
CA GLY A 417 -3.59 -8.57 -21.92
C GLY A 417 -4.92 -9.32 -22.12
N ARG A 418 -4.92 -10.66 -21.95
CA ARG A 418 -6.14 -11.47 -22.04
C ARG A 418 -7.19 -11.06 -20.97
N SER A 419 -6.77 -10.80 -19.74
CA SER A 419 -7.69 -10.36 -18.69
C SER A 419 -8.29 -8.98 -18.99
N LEU A 420 -7.48 -8.07 -19.54
CA LEU A 420 -7.94 -6.73 -19.93
C LEU A 420 -8.93 -6.79 -21.11
N SER A 421 -8.64 -7.61 -22.11
CA SER A 421 -9.56 -7.79 -23.25
C SER A 421 -10.89 -8.41 -22.80
N ARG A 422 -10.83 -9.40 -21.89
CA ARG A 422 -12.04 -10.00 -21.29
C ARG A 422 -12.82 -8.96 -20.49
N PHE A 423 -12.14 -8.09 -19.75
CA PHE A 423 -12.79 -7.01 -19.00
C PHE A 423 -13.52 -6.06 -19.93
N LEU A 424 -12.88 -5.56 -21.00
CA LEU A 424 -13.51 -4.70 -22.00
C LEU A 424 -14.73 -5.37 -22.64
N TYR A 425 -14.61 -6.63 -23.04
CA TYR A 425 -15.72 -7.39 -23.61
C TYR A 425 -16.93 -7.46 -22.67
N LEU A 426 -16.68 -7.71 -21.37
CA LEU A 426 -17.75 -7.77 -20.37
C LEU A 426 -18.36 -6.39 -20.13
N VAL A 427 -17.57 -5.32 -20.17
CA VAL A 427 -18.08 -3.93 -20.08
C VAL A 427 -18.99 -3.61 -21.28
N HIS A 428 -18.59 -3.96 -22.51
CA HIS A 428 -19.46 -3.80 -23.70
C HIS A 428 -20.80 -4.52 -23.50
N ARG A 429 -20.78 -5.78 -23.04
CA ARG A 429 -22.00 -6.55 -22.78
C ARG A 429 -22.89 -5.92 -21.70
N MET A 430 -22.28 -5.35 -20.64
CA MET A 430 -23.03 -4.68 -19.58
C MET A 430 -23.65 -3.38 -20.07
N TRP A 431 -22.91 -2.58 -20.82
CA TRP A 431 -23.41 -1.33 -21.39
C TRP A 431 -24.54 -1.59 -22.40
N PHE A 432 -24.36 -2.57 -23.30
CA PHE A 432 -25.44 -3.01 -24.19
C PHE A 432 -26.72 -3.38 -23.43
N LYS A 433 -26.60 -4.21 -22.37
CA LYS A 433 -27.74 -4.59 -21.55
C LYS A 433 -28.38 -3.41 -20.83
N ALA A 434 -27.60 -2.46 -20.33
CA ALA A 434 -28.10 -1.24 -19.70
C ALA A 434 -28.89 -0.40 -20.69
N MET A 435 -28.36 -0.16 -21.89
CA MET A 435 -29.02 0.61 -22.94
C MET A 435 -30.28 -0.08 -23.49
N LYS A 436 -30.23 -1.41 -23.65
CA LYS A 436 -31.42 -2.19 -24.13
C LYS A 436 -32.62 -2.04 -23.18
N ARG A 437 -32.38 -1.90 -21.87
CA ARG A 437 -33.43 -1.71 -20.86
C ARG A 437 -34.08 -0.31 -20.91
N ARG A 438 -33.40 0.69 -21.47
CA ARG A 438 -33.94 2.07 -21.58
C ARG A 438 -35.03 2.21 -22.63
N THR A 439 -35.03 1.30 -23.64
CA THR A 439 -35.92 1.38 -24.78
C THR A 439 -37.15 0.49 -24.53
N ARG A 440 -38.30 1.11 -24.27
CA ARG A 440 -39.57 0.38 -24.06
C ARG A 440 -39.88 -0.61 -25.18
N LYS A 441 -39.51 -0.30 -26.43
CA LYS A 441 -39.76 -1.15 -27.64
C LYS A 441 -38.63 -2.16 -27.93
N ASN A 442 -37.65 -2.34 -27.03
CA ASN A 442 -36.57 -3.33 -27.13
C ASN A 442 -35.85 -3.41 -28.51
N ARG A 443 -35.80 -2.27 -29.25
CA ARG A 443 -35.29 -2.18 -30.63
C ARG A 443 -33.76 -2.19 -30.76
N LEU A 444 -32.99 -2.17 -29.63
CA LEU A 444 -31.54 -2.19 -29.66
C LEU A 444 -31.06 -3.64 -29.85
N ASN A 445 -30.42 -3.90 -30.98
CA ASN A 445 -29.71 -5.14 -31.28
C ASN A 445 -28.18 -4.91 -31.31
N TRP A 446 -27.39 -5.96 -31.46
CA TRP A 446 -25.92 -5.87 -31.50
C TRP A 446 -25.41 -5.06 -32.70
N GLN A 447 -26.08 -5.11 -33.87
CA GLN A 447 -25.69 -4.33 -35.05
C GLN A 447 -25.75 -2.82 -34.73
N LYS A 448 -26.91 -2.36 -34.24
CA LYS A 448 -27.10 -0.96 -33.83
C LYS A 448 -26.14 -0.54 -32.71
N PHE A 449 -25.87 -1.44 -31.75
CA PHE A 449 -24.91 -1.17 -30.72
C PHE A 449 -23.47 -1.07 -31.25
N ASN A 450 -23.09 -1.91 -32.21
CA ASN A 450 -21.78 -1.82 -32.86
C ASN A 450 -21.64 -0.51 -33.67
N THR A 451 -22.71 -0.03 -34.31
CA THR A 451 -22.71 1.30 -34.95
C THR A 451 -22.49 2.41 -33.90
N LEU A 452 -23.16 2.29 -32.76
CA LEU A 452 -22.97 3.23 -31.65
C LEU A 452 -21.52 3.21 -31.14
N LEU A 453 -20.89 2.05 -31.02
CA LEU A 453 -19.49 1.92 -30.64
C LEU A 453 -18.51 2.54 -31.65
N LYS A 454 -18.91 2.78 -32.89
CA LYS A 454 -18.10 3.56 -33.86
C LYS A 454 -18.10 5.06 -33.49
N VAL A 455 -19.24 5.56 -33.01
CA VAL A 455 -19.39 6.96 -32.55
C VAL A 455 -18.80 7.17 -31.16
N TYR A 456 -18.98 6.19 -30.29
CA TYR A 456 -18.51 6.21 -28.89
C TYR A 456 -17.52 5.07 -28.61
N PRO A 457 -16.29 5.11 -29.17
CA PRO A 457 -15.33 4.01 -29.07
C PRO A 457 -14.71 3.94 -27.68
N LEU A 458 -14.99 2.87 -26.94
CA LEU A 458 -14.37 2.65 -25.64
C LEU A 458 -12.86 2.39 -25.77
N PRO A 459 -12.03 2.85 -24.81
CA PRO A 459 -10.58 2.68 -24.85
C PRO A 459 -10.17 1.21 -24.97
N LYS A 460 -9.29 0.91 -25.90
CA LYS A 460 -8.70 -0.42 -26.03
C LYS A 460 -7.70 -0.70 -24.92
N PRO A 461 -7.55 -1.96 -24.47
CA PRO A 461 -6.56 -2.34 -23.49
C PRO A 461 -5.14 -1.97 -23.92
N ARG A 462 -4.37 -1.37 -23.01
CA ARG A 462 -2.95 -1.06 -23.23
C ARG A 462 -2.11 -1.68 -22.11
N ILE A 463 -0.93 -2.18 -22.48
CA ILE A 463 0.11 -2.57 -21.52
C ILE A 463 0.99 -1.34 -21.32
N HIS A 464 0.95 -0.80 -20.10
CA HIS A 464 1.71 0.41 -19.72
C HIS A 464 3.11 0.08 -19.25
N GLN A 465 3.31 -1.15 -18.72
CA GLN A 465 4.60 -1.60 -18.22
C GLN A 465 5.16 -2.67 -19.15
N SER A 466 6.14 -2.30 -19.96
CA SER A 466 6.94 -3.19 -20.78
C SER A 466 8.31 -3.44 -20.13
N TRP A 467 8.94 -4.56 -20.47
CA TRP A 467 10.28 -4.94 -20.03
C TRP A 467 11.36 -3.87 -20.32
N TYR A 468 11.16 -3.06 -21.35
CA TYR A 468 12.11 -2.08 -21.86
C TYR A 468 12.07 -0.73 -21.14
N ARG A 469 11.03 -0.44 -20.33
CA ARG A 469 10.91 0.83 -19.58
C ARG A 469 11.47 0.78 -18.16
N ILE A 470 12.02 -0.34 -17.72
CA ILE A 470 12.57 -0.54 -16.37
C ILE A 470 14.09 -0.70 -16.41
N ALA A 471 14.69 -0.64 -17.60
CA ALA A 471 16.12 -0.75 -17.82
C ALA A 471 16.83 0.61 -18.01
N ASP A 472 16.07 1.72 -17.97
CA ASP A 472 16.61 3.09 -18.01
C ASP A 472 16.54 3.75 -16.65
#